data_564c487cd96d6f5894165105b3e7d360
#
_entry.id   564c487cd96d6f5894165105b3e7d360
#
_cell.length_a   1.000
_cell.length_b   1.000
_cell.length_c   1.000
_cell.angle_alpha   90.00
_cell.angle_beta   90.00
_cell.angle_gamma   90.00
#
_symmetry.space_group_name_H-M   'P 1'
#
loop_
_entity.id
_entity.type
_entity.pdbx_description
1 polymer ?
#
loop_
_entity_poly.entity_id
_entity_poly.type
_entity_poly.pdbx_seq_one_letter_code
_entity_poly.pdbx_strand_id
1 'polypeptide(L)'
;MSFWRPPTYRPLTPEECVVRASAVAPSLRRRMTSFIYEGVLLFGIVVPVALIYGVVTDQRHALHGRAGLGLTLALVLLLYFGWCWFHTGQTLAMKTWHLKLVTATGGRLSPAQVAWRYLTMWTWFVPPILAAQWLQWHSTRQILGAMVLWVALYALSSFLLPRRQFLHDLLSGTRVIDTRPDLPQA
;
A
#
# COMPACT_ATOMS: atom_id res chain seq x y z
N MET A 1 -0.41 -9.07 41.24
CA MET A 1 -0.08 -9.77 39.98
C MET A 1 -1.04 -9.26 38.92
N SER A 2 -0.61 -8.33 38.08
CA SER A 2 -1.43 -7.79 36.98
C SER A 2 -1.43 -8.83 35.87
N PHE A 3 -2.53 -9.54 35.69
CA PHE A 3 -2.72 -10.43 34.55
C PHE A 3 -2.68 -9.59 33.29
N TRP A 4 -1.70 -9.85 32.42
CA TRP A 4 -1.64 -9.32 31.06
C TRP A 4 -2.94 -9.70 30.34
N ARG A 5 -3.83 -8.73 30.12
CA ARG A 5 -4.98 -8.90 29.23
C ARG A 5 -4.52 -8.52 27.83
N PRO A 6 -4.58 -9.41 26.86
CA PRO A 6 -4.30 -9.03 25.49
C PRO A 6 -5.26 -7.90 25.10
N PRO A 7 -4.79 -6.88 24.40
CA PRO A 7 -5.66 -5.81 23.93
C PRO A 7 -6.76 -6.44 23.06
N THR A 8 -8.00 -6.40 23.53
CA THR A 8 -9.16 -6.84 22.75
C THR A 8 -9.26 -5.94 21.53
N TYR A 9 -9.05 -6.52 20.34
CA TYR A 9 -9.25 -5.80 19.09
C TYR A 9 -10.72 -5.36 19.01
N ARG A 10 -10.95 -4.08 19.28
CA ARG A 10 -12.25 -3.46 19.09
C ARG A 10 -12.21 -2.70 17.77
N PRO A 11 -13.14 -2.94 16.84
CA PRO A 11 -13.26 -2.11 15.64
C PRO A 11 -13.59 -0.67 16.05
N LEU A 12 -12.93 0.30 15.40
CA LEU A 12 -13.20 1.72 15.64
C LEU A 12 -14.63 2.06 15.23
N THR A 13 -15.29 2.89 16.03
CA THR A 13 -16.57 3.49 15.66
C THR A 13 -16.40 4.49 14.52
N PRO A 14 -17.46 4.82 13.76
CA PRO A 14 -17.39 5.84 12.71
C PRO A 14 -16.89 7.20 13.26
N GLU A 15 -17.33 7.61 14.43
CA GLU A 15 -16.91 8.85 15.09
C GLU A 15 -15.42 8.86 15.43
N GLU A 16 -14.91 7.77 15.98
CA GLU A 16 -13.48 7.59 16.22
C GLU A 16 -12.65 7.66 14.93
N CYS A 17 -13.18 7.12 13.83
CA CYS A 17 -12.53 7.23 12.52
C CYS A 17 -12.45 8.69 12.04
N VAL A 18 -13.49 9.49 12.24
CA VAL A 18 -13.51 10.93 11.89
C VAL A 18 -12.47 11.69 12.70
N VAL A 19 -12.45 11.51 14.03
CA VAL A 19 -11.46 12.15 14.92
C VAL A 19 -10.04 11.76 14.50
N ARG A 20 -9.76 10.47 14.29
CA ARG A 20 -8.43 10.00 13.87
C ARG A 20 -8.05 10.43 12.47
N ALA A 21 -9.00 10.63 11.57
CA ALA A 21 -8.75 11.16 10.24
C ALA A 21 -8.31 12.64 10.28
N SER A 22 -8.71 13.40 11.28
CA SER A 22 -8.26 14.78 11.48
C SER A 22 -6.85 14.88 12.09
N ALA A 23 -6.37 13.81 12.73
CA ALA A 23 -5.07 13.76 13.37
C ALA A 23 -3.91 13.54 12.36
N VAL A 24 -2.68 13.63 12.90
CA VAL A 24 -1.46 13.32 12.14
C VAL A 24 -1.40 11.82 11.83
N ALA A 25 -0.89 11.48 10.65
CA ALA A 25 -0.71 10.09 10.24
C ALA A 25 0.13 9.28 11.25
N PRO A 26 -0.08 7.96 11.33
CA PRO A 26 0.78 7.07 12.09
C PRO A 26 2.25 7.23 11.71
N SER A 27 3.16 6.91 12.63
CA SER A 27 4.59 7.10 12.43
C SER A 27 5.06 6.48 11.10
N LEU A 28 6.01 7.16 10.42
CA LEU A 28 6.57 6.69 9.15
C LEU A 28 7.11 5.26 9.27
N ARG A 29 7.79 4.95 10.38
CA ARG A 29 8.34 3.60 10.63
C ARG A 29 7.24 2.53 10.53
N ARG A 30 6.10 2.70 11.18
CA ARG A 30 4.99 1.72 11.15
C ARG A 30 4.40 1.57 9.75
N ARG A 31 4.23 2.68 9.03
CA ARG A 31 3.72 2.65 7.65
C ARG A 31 4.70 1.93 6.71
N MET A 32 6.01 2.20 6.85
CA MET A 32 7.03 1.52 6.06
C MET A 32 7.16 0.05 6.42
N THR A 33 7.08 -0.32 7.69
CA THR A 33 7.09 -1.73 8.09
C THR A 33 5.86 -2.47 7.55
N SER A 34 4.68 -1.84 7.60
CA SER A 34 3.47 -2.39 6.96
C SER A 34 3.64 -2.56 5.45
N PHE A 35 4.27 -1.59 4.78
CA PHE A 35 4.56 -1.66 3.35
C PHE A 35 5.51 -2.81 2.99
N ILE A 36 6.59 -2.99 3.76
CA ILE A 36 7.53 -4.11 3.56
C ILE A 36 6.83 -5.44 3.82
N TYR A 37 6.04 -5.52 4.89
CA TYR A 37 5.28 -6.74 5.22
C TYR A 37 4.23 -7.07 4.14
N GLU A 38 3.57 -6.06 3.58
CA GLU A 38 2.69 -6.24 2.43
C GLU A 38 3.44 -6.83 1.23
N GLY A 39 4.64 -6.33 0.93
CA GLY A 39 5.49 -6.86 -0.14
C GLY A 39 5.80 -8.36 0.04
N VAL A 40 6.07 -8.78 1.27
CA VAL A 40 6.29 -10.22 1.58
C VAL A 40 5.01 -11.03 1.37
N LEU A 41 3.86 -10.53 1.80
CA LEU A 41 2.57 -11.22 1.61
C LEU A 41 2.18 -11.30 0.14
N LEU A 42 2.43 -10.24 -0.62
CA LEU A 42 2.16 -10.18 -2.06
C LEU A 42 2.98 -11.19 -2.86
N PHE A 43 4.17 -11.58 -2.37
CA PHE A 43 4.95 -12.66 -2.98
C PHE A 43 4.14 -13.96 -3.05
N GLY A 44 3.37 -14.26 -2.00
CA GLY A 44 2.46 -15.41 -1.96
C GLY A 44 1.30 -15.35 -2.96
N ILE A 45 0.99 -14.18 -3.53
CA ILE A 45 -0.02 -14.00 -4.58
C ILE A 45 0.66 -13.97 -5.96
N VAL A 46 1.71 -13.18 -6.10
CA VAL A 46 2.38 -12.92 -7.37
C VAL A 46 3.01 -14.19 -7.96
N VAL A 47 3.67 -14.99 -7.11
CA VAL A 47 4.36 -16.20 -7.60
C VAL A 47 3.39 -17.26 -8.14
N PRO A 48 2.33 -17.67 -7.41
CA PRO A 48 1.35 -18.61 -7.95
C PRO A 48 0.65 -18.09 -9.21
N VAL A 49 0.28 -16.82 -9.25
CA VAL A 49 -0.35 -16.22 -10.44
C VAL A 49 0.59 -16.25 -11.65
N ALA A 50 1.87 -15.89 -11.45
CA ALA A 50 2.85 -15.92 -12.52
C ALA A 50 3.11 -17.36 -13.02
N LEU A 51 3.15 -18.34 -12.14
CA LEU A 51 3.31 -19.76 -12.50
C LEU A 51 2.10 -20.27 -13.29
N ILE A 52 0.88 -20.02 -12.80
CA ILE A 52 -0.35 -20.42 -13.50
C ILE A 52 -0.42 -19.77 -14.88
N TYR A 53 -0.13 -18.46 -14.96
CA TYR A 53 -0.10 -17.75 -16.24
C TYR A 53 0.90 -18.37 -17.21
N GLY A 54 2.13 -18.68 -16.75
CA GLY A 54 3.16 -19.31 -17.57
C GLY A 54 2.75 -20.67 -18.10
N VAL A 55 2.10 -21.49 -17.27
CA VAL A 55 1.59 -22.82 -17.68
C VAL A 55 0.44 -22.69 -18.69
N VAL A 56 -0.55 -21.82 -18.41
CA VAL A 56 -1.73 -21.66 -19.26
C VAL A 56 -1.39 -21.07 -20.63
N THR A 57 -0.40 -20.20 -20.70
CA THR A 57 0.00 -19.54 -21.96
C THR A 57 1.16 -20.23 -22.67
N ASP A 58 1.60 -21.41 -22.20
CA ASP A 58 2.76 -22.19 -22.71
C ASP A 58 4.01 -21.30 -22.95
N GLN A 59 4.27 -20.42 -22.01
CA GLN A 59 5.40 -19.47 -22.09
C GLN A 59 6.72 -20.17 -21.86
N ARG A 60 7.38 -20.58 -22.94
CA ARG A 60 8.73 -21.19 -22.91
C ARG A 60 9.87 -20.17 -22.80
N HIS A 61 9.59 -18.89 -23.06
CA HIS A 61 10.56 -17.81 -22.97
C HIS A 61 10.03 -16.64 -22.14
N ALA A 62 10.77 -16.25 -21.12
CA ALA A 62 10.43 -15.16 -20.20
C ALA A 62 10.22 -13.78 -20.88
N LEU A 63 10.62 -13.62 -22.14
CA LEU A 63 10.52 -12.37 -22.89
C LEU A 63 9.22 -12.24 -23.71
N HIS A 64 8.56 -13.35 -24.06
CA HIS A 64 7.28 -13.34 -24.76
C HIS A 64 6.13 -13.20 -23.73
N GLY A 65 5.16 -12.32 -24.01
CA GLY A 65 3.98 -12.18 -23.15
C GLY A 65 4.15 -11.33 -21.88
N ARG A 66 5.25 -10.60 -21.72
CA ARG A 66 5.49 -9.72 -20.56
C ARG A 66 4.33 -8.75 -20.28
N ALA A 67 3.75 -8.17 -21.33
CA ALA A 67 2.63 -7.26 -21.21
C ALA A 67 1.37 -7.97 -20.66
N GLY A 68 1.10 -9.20 -21.14
CA GLY A 68 -0.04 -9.98 -20.66
C GLY A 68 0.11 -10.40 -19.21
N LEU A 69 1.29 -10.90 -18.82
CA LEU A 69 1.57 -11.21 -17.41
C LEU A 69 1.48 -9.97 -16.53
N GLY A 70 2.05 -8.84 -16.95
CA GLY A 70 1.98 -7.58 -16.23
C GLY A 70 0.55 -7.10 -16.02
N LEU A 71 -0.29 -7.19 -17.06
CA LEU A 71 -1.71 -6.84 -16.95
C LEU A 71 -2.46 -7.79 -16.01
N THR A 72 -2.21 -9.10 -16.12
CA THR A 72 -2.81 -10.11 -15.22
C THR A 72 -2.46 -9.83 -13.77
N LEU A 73 -1.19 -9.59 -13.47
CA LEU A 73 -0.74 -9.25 -12.12
C LEU A 73 -1.38 -7.94 -11.63
N ALA A 74 -1.43 -6.90 -12.49
CA ALA A 74 -2.06 -5.64 -12.12
C ALA A 74 -3.55 -5.82 -11.77
N LEU A 75 -4.28 -6.63 -12.55
CA LEU A 75 -5.69 -6.93 -12.27
C LEU A 75 -5.88 -7.74 -10.98
N VAL A 76 -5.06 -8.76 -10.75
CA VAL A 76 -5.11 -9.56 -9.51
C VAL A 76 -4.81 -8.70 -8.29
N LEU A 77 -3.81 -7.83 -8.38
CA LEU A 77 -3.48 -6.90 -7.29
C LEU A 77 -4.58 -5.85 -7.09
N LEU A 78 -5.22 -5.37 -8.16
CA LEU A 78 -6.39 -4.50 -8.05
C LEU A 78 -7.55 -5.18 -7.31
N LEU A 79 -7.81 -6.45 -7.62
CA LEU A 79 -8.84 -7.23 -6.93
C LEU A 79 -8.49 -7.43 -5.45
N TYR A 80 -7.24 -7.78 -5.14
CA TYR A 80 -6.77 -7.96 -3.76
C TYR A 80 -6.89 -6.67 -2.93
N PHE A 81 -6.26 -5.60 -3.38
CA PHE A 81 -6.31 -4.31 -2.68
C PHE A 81 -7.71 -3.73 -2.67
N GLY A 82 -8.41 -3.82 -3.81
CA GLY A 82 -9.77 -3.34 -3.96
C GLY A 82 -10.73 -4.00 -2.96
N TRP A 83 -10.67 -5.32 -2.88
CA TRP A 83 -11.46 -6.07 -1.90
C TRP A 83 -11.15 -5.66 -0.46
N CYS A 84 -9.86 -5.64 -0.09
CA CYS A 84 -9.43 -5.31 1.25
C CYS A 84 -9.83 -3.88 1.66
N TRP A 85 -9.59 -2.90 0.79
CA TRP A 85 -9.88 -1.49 1.11
C TRP A 85 -11.37 -1.18 1.10
N PHE A 86 -12.13 -1.78 0.18
CA PHE A 86 -13.57 -1.53 0.10
C PHE A 86 -14.33 -2.12 1.29
N HIS A 87 -14.03 -3.37 1.69
CA HIS A 87 -14.78 -4.05 2.74
C HIS A 87 -14.34 -3.67 4.15
N THR A 88 -13.05 -3.62 4.40
CA THR A 88 -12.49 -3.45 5.75
C THR A 88 -11.71 -2.15 5.94
N GLY A 89 -11.25 -1.54 4.85
CA GLY A 89 -10.26 -0.46 4.90
C GLY A 89 -8.86 -0.93 5.28
N GLN A 90 -8.60 -2.24 5.31
CA GLN A 90 -7.34 -2.80 5.80
C GLN A 90 -6.91 -4.00 4.97
N THR A 91 -5.64 -4.04 4.57
CA THR A 91 -5.00 -5.29 4.14
C THR A 91 -4.57 -6.09 5.37
N LEU A 92 -4.10 -7.32 5.16
CA LEU A 92 -3.59 -8.15 6.26
C LEU A 92 -2.38 -7.49 6.95
N ALA A 93 -1.45 -6.94 6.18
CA ALA A 93 -0.33 -6.18 6.70
C ALA A 93 -0.80 -4.97 7.51
N MET A 94 -1.73 -4.18 6.98
CA MET A 94 -2.27 -3.02 7.70
C MET A 94 -2.95 -3.41 9.01
N LYS A 95 -3.66 -4.53 9.04
CA LYS A 95 -4.29 -5.06 10.27
C LYS A 95 -3.24 -5.42 11.32
N THR A 96 -2.17 -6.10 10.93
CA THR A 96 -1.06 -6.47 11.83
C THR A 96 -0.37 -5.24 12.44
N TRP A 97 -0.24 -4.16 11.66
CA TRP A 97 0.42 -2.93 12.10
C TRP A 97 -0.55 -1.88 12.66
N HIS A 98 -1.81 -2.25 12.92
CA HIS A 98 -2.85 -1.36 13.45
C HIS A 98 -3.03 -0.10 12.59
N LEU A 99 -3.08 -0.27 11.27
CA LEU A 99 -3.33 0.77 10.30
C LEU A 99 -4.68 0.55 9.65
N LYS A 100 -5.42 1.62 9.36
CA LYS A 100 -6.67 1.56 8.62
C LYS A 100 -6.75 2.70 7.62
N LEU A 101 -7.29 2.40 6.47
CA LEU A 101 -7.56 3.36 5.41
C LEU A 101 -9.00 3.85 5.53
N VAL A 102 -9.16 5.16 5.48
CA VAL A 102 -10.45 5.85 5.52
C VAL A 102 -10.45 6.98 4.49
N THR A 103 -11.60 7.57 4.21
CA THR A 103 -11.68 8.81 3.43
C THR A 103 -11.05 9.97 4.20
N ALA A 104 -10.79 11.09 3.54
CA ALA A 104 -10.31 12.32 4.18
C ALA A 104 -11.22 12.80 5.33
N THR A 105 -12.50 12.42 5.31
CA THR A 105 -13.51 12.74 6.32
C THR A 105 -13.72 11.61 7.35
N GLY A 106 -12.95 10.51 7.28
CA GLY A 106 -13.05 9.39 8.21
C GLY A 106 -14.07 8.31 7.84
N GLY A 107 -14.77 8.47 6.71
CA GLY A 107 -15.76 7.52 6.22
C GLY A 107 -15.17 6.29 5.51
N ARG A 108 -16.04 5.42 5.00
CA ARG A 108 -15.66 4.29 4.15
C ARG A 108 -15.28 4.78 2.75
N LEU A 109 -14.39 4.07 2.08
CA LEU A 109 -13.99 4.37 0.71
C LEU A 109 -15.09 3.98 -0.28
N SER A 110 -15.30 4.82 -1.28
CA SER A 110 -16.11 4.47 -2.45
C SER A 110 -15.30 3.61 -3.43
N PRO A 111 -15.95 2.83 -4.31
CA PRO A 111 -15.25 2.05 -5.34
C PRO A 111 -14.34 2.92 -6.24
N ALA A 112 -14.79 4.12 -6.59
CA ALA A 112 -14.01 5.07 -7.38
C ALA A 112 -12.74 5.53 -6.64
N GLN A 113 -12.83 5.81 -5.33
CA GLN A 113 -11.66 6.16 -4.52
C GLN A 113 -10.68 5.00 -4.39
N VAL A 114 -11.19 3.77 -4.26
CA VAL A 114 -10.36 2.55 -4.22
C VAL A 114 -9.60 2.39 -5.53
N ALA A 115 -10.27 2.50 -6.68
CA ALA A 115 -9.64 2.40 -8.00
C ALA A 115 -8.61 3.52 -8.21
N TRP A 116 -8.96 4.76 -7.88
CA TRP A 116 -8.05 5.90 -8.00
C TRP A 116 -6.83 5.78 -7.09
N ARG A 117 -7.03 5.30 -5.85
CA ARG A 117 -5.95 5.01 -4.93
C ARG A 117 -5.02 3.93 -5.48
N TYR A 118 -5.57 2.87 -6.07
CA TYR A 118 -4.78 1.83 -6.69
C TYR A 118 -3.89 2.39 -7.82
N LEU A 119 -4.43 3.27 -8.65
CA LEU A 119 -3.65 3.92 -9.70
C LEU A 119 -2.56 4.84 -9.12
N THR A 120 -2.90 5.65 -8.13
CA THR A 120 -1.95 6.60 -7.54
C THR A 120 -0.85 5.93 -6.70
N MET A 121 -1.09 4.73 -6.14
CA MET A 121 -0.04 4.02 -5.40
C MET A 121 1.13 3.58 -6.28
N TRP A 122 0.95 3.48 -7.60
CA TRP A 122 2.04 3.17 -8.52
C TRP A 122 3.11 4.24 -8.60
N THR A 123 2.87 5.43 -8.05
CA THR A 123 3.90 6.48 -7.87
C THR A 123 5.10 6.02 -7.02
N TRP A 124 4.97 4.94 -6.26
CA TRP A 124 6.08 4.31 -5.56
C TRP A 124 7.12 3.68 -6.49
N PHE A 125 6.70 3.19 -7.66
CA PHE A 125 7.54 2.32 -8.50
C PHE A 125 7.72 2.86 -9.92
N VAL A 126 6.70 3.46 -10.51
CA VAL A 126 6.71 3.88 -11.91
C VAL A 126 7.77 4.95 -12.21
N PRO A 127 7.94 6.02 -11.41
CA PRO A 127 8.91 7.06 -11.75
C PRO A 127 10.36 6.56 -11.90
N PRO A 128 10.92 5.76 -10.97
CA PRO A 128 12.29 5.26 -11.13
C PRO A 128 12.43 4.27 -12.28
N ILE A 129 11.38 3.50 -12.61
CA ILE A 129 11.38 2.59 -13.76
C ILE A 129 11.42 3.40 -15.07
N LEU A 130 10.60 4.44 -15.19
CA LEU A 130 10.61 5.32 -16.37
C LEU A 130 11.93 6.06 -16.51
N ALA A 131 12.50 6.56 -15.41
CA ALA A 131 13.80 7.20 -15.41
C ALA A 131 14.90 6.25 -15.88
N ALA A 132 14.90 4.99 -15.40
CA ALA A 132 15.87 3.98 -15.83
C ALA A 132 15.76 3.67 -17.32
N GLN A 133 14.55 3.61 -17.86
CA GLN A 133 14.32 3.40 -19.30
C GLN A 133 14.78 4.61 -20.12
N TRP A 134 14.45 5.81 -19.70
CA TRP A 134 14.82 7.05 -20.39
C TRP A 134 16.34 7.27 -20.41
N LEU A 135 17.02 6.96 -19.27
CA LEU A 135 18.47 7.04 -19.13
C LEU A 135 19.22 5.81 -19.69
N GLN A 136 18.50 4.86 -20.30
CA GLN A 136 19.04 3.63 -20.87
C GLN A 136 19.94 2.84 -19.89
N TRP A 137 19.54 2.78 -18.63
CA TRP A 137 20.27 2.01 -17.63
C TRP A 137 20.05 0.50 -17.83
N HIS A 138 21.15 -0.23 -17.91
CA HIS A 138 21.14 -1.70 -18.09
C HIS A 138 21.66 -2.44 -16.85
N SER A 139 22.31 -1.72 -15.95
CA SER A 139 22.84 -2.31 -14.73
C SER A 139 21.75 -2.47 -13.66
N THR A 140 21.55 -3.72 -13.21
CA THR A 140 20.63 -4.04 -12.11
C THR A 140 20.93 -3.20 -10.86
N ARG A 141 22.22 -2.96 -10.57
CA ARG A 141 22.64 -2.14 -9.41
C ARG A 141 22.13 -0.70 -9.50
N GLN A 142 22.22 -0.10 -10.68
CA GLN A 142 21.73 1.29 -10.91
C GLN A 142 20.22 1.35 -10.75
N ILE A 143 19.49 0.42 -11.34
CA ILE A 143 18.02 0.36 -11.27
C ILE A 143 17.54 0.15 -9.83
N LEU A 144 18.13 -0.82 -9.12
CA LEU A 144 17.79 -1.08 -7.71
C LEU A 144 18.17 0.11 -6.81
N GLY A 145 19.33 0.71 -7.02
CA GLY A 145 19.76 1.90 -6.28
C GLY A 145 18.81 3.06 -6.45
N ALA A 146 18.39 3.35 -7.69
CA ALA A 146 17.40 4.39 -7.99
C ALA A 146 16.04 4.08 -7.36
N MET A 147 15.62 2.81 -7.41
CA MET A 147 14.37 2.38 -6.78
C MET A 147 14.38 2.62 -5.26
N VAL A 148 15.44 2.17 -4.58
CA VAL A 148 15.58 2.36 -3.13
C VAL A 148 15.65 3.85 -2.78
N LEU A 149 16.45 4.62 -3.51
CA LEU A 149 16.54 6.07 -3.31
C LEU A 149 15.19 6.75 -3.49
N TRP A 150 14.47 6.42 -4.57
CA TRP A 150 13.15 7.00 -4.83
C TRP A 150 12.14 6.65 -3.73
N VAL A 151 12.07 5.37 -3.32
CA VAL A 151 11.20 4.92 -2.23
C VAL A 151 11.51 5.68 -0.94
N ALA A 152 12.79 5.87 -0.61
CA ALA A 152 13.20 6.64 0.56
C ALA A 152 12.78 8.12 0.45
N LEU A 153 13.06 8.78 -0.68
CA LEU A 153 12.66 10.18 -0.91
C LEU A 153 11.15 10.35 -0.88
N TYR A 154 10.41 9.44 -1.51
CA TYR A 154 8.95 9.45 -1.51
C TYR A 154 8.39 9.26 -0.09
N ALA A 155 8.96 8.34 0.70
CA ALA A 155 8.55 8.15 2.09
C ALA A 155 8.85 9.39 2.95
N LEU A 156 10.03 9.99 2.79
CA LEU A 156 10.44 11.21 3.50
C LEU A 156 9.62 12.43 3.09
N SER A 157 9.17 12.52 1.84
CA SER A 157 8.31 13.63 1.39
C SER A 157 7.03 13.75 2.21
N SER A 158 6.57 12.65 2.84
CA SER A 158 5.40 12.69 3.73
C SER A 158 5.55 13.67 4.89
N PHE A 159 6.77 14.01 5.34
CA PHE A 159 6.99 15.00 6.39
C PHE A 159 6.65 16.43 5.96
N LEU A 160 6.72 16.71 4.65
CA LEU A 160 6.42 18.00 4.05
C LEU A 160 4.93 18.14 3.69
N LEU A 161 4.20 17.01 3.67
CA LEU A 161 2.80 16.97 3.25
C LEU A 161 1.84 17.17 4.43
N PRO A 162 0.62 17.69 4.17
CA PRO A 162 -0.38 17.92 5.21
C PRO A 162 -0.65 16.65 6.04
N ARG A 163 -0.63 16.80 7.36
CA ARG A 163 -0.85 15.70 8.33
C ARG A 163 0.09 14.52 8.13
N ARG A 164 1.23 14.71 7.48
CA ARG A 164 2.26 13.70 7.18
C ARG A 164 1.74 12.49 6.42
N GLN A 165 0.68 12.65 5.62
CA GLN A 165 0.18 11.60 4.73
C GLN A 165 1.11 11.44 3.51
N PHE A 166 1.05 10.28 2.84
CA PHE A 166 1.76 10.12 1.57
C PHE A 166 1.05 10.86 0.44
N LEU A 167 1.78 11.17 -0.62
CA LEU A 167 1.24 11.88 -1.78
C LEU A 167 0.04 11.15 -2.40
N HIS A 168 0.13 9.83 -2.59
CA HIS A 168 -0.96 9.04 -3.15
C HIS A 168 -2.21 9.00 -2.24
N ASP A 169 -2.04 9.13 -0.91
CA ASP A 169 -3.16 9.27 0.02
C ASP A 169 -3.90 10.59 -0.22
N LEU A 170 -3.16 11.69 -0.38
CA LEU A 170 -3.73 13.00 -0.65
C LEU A 170 -4.43 13.06 -2.01
N LEU A 171 -3.79 12.53 -3.05
CA LEU A 171 -4.35 12.50 -4.42
C LEU A 171 -5.63 11.68 -4.50
N SER A 172 -5.76 10.64 -3.69
CA SER A 172 -6.96 9.79 -3.65
C SER A 172 -8.01 10.25 -2.63
N GLY A 173 -7.78 11.35 -1.92
CA GLY A 173 -8.69 11.82 -0.87
C GLY A 173 -8.86 10.83 0.28
N THR A 174 -7.82 10.03 0.54
CA THR A 174 -7.83 8.99 1.58
C THR A 174 -6.81 9.32 2.68
N ARG A 175 -6.91 8.62 3.80
CA ARG A 175 -6.00 8.78 4.94
C ARG A 175 -5.74 7.45 5.60
N VAL A 176 -4.49 7.27 6.02
CA VAL A 176 -4.09 6.15 6.88
C VAL A 176 -4.18 6.63 8.33
N ILE A 177 -4.98 5.93 9.14
CA ILE A 177 -5.18 6.21 10.57
C ILE A 177 -4.65 5.07 11.44
N ASP A 178 -4.36 5.38 12.69
CA ASP A 178 -3.97 4.40 13.72
C ASP A 178 -5.21 3.75 14.34
N THR A 179 -5.21 2.42 14.50
CA THR A 179 -6.33 1.68 15.12
C THR A 179 -6.03 1.17 16.52
N ARG A 180 -4.92 1.56 17.14
CA ARG A 180 -4.62 1.16 18.52
C ARG A 180 -5.62 1.77 19.49
N PRO A 181 -6.06 1.01 20.52
CA PRO A 181 -7.05 1.48 21.49
C PRO A 181 -6.54 2.58 22.42
N ASP A 182 -5.23 2.61 22.68
CA ASP A 182 -4.64 3.40 23.77
C ASP A 182 -4.10 4.77 23.36
N LEU A 183 -4.51 5.30 22.19
CA LEU A 183 -4.11 6.65 21.82
C LEU A 183 -4.96 7.67 22.61
N PRO A 184 -4.35 8.67 23.32
CA PRO A 184 -5.07 9.77 23.87
C PRO A 184 -5.92 10.42 22.78
N GLN A 185 -7.19 10.62 23.06
CA GLN A 185 -8.06 11.42 22.21
C GLN A 185 -7.57 12.86 22.35
N ALA A 186 -6.97 13.39 21.27
CA ALA A 186 -6.53 14.77 21.21
C ALA A 186 -7.71 15.70 21.00
#